data_ec33802556b5cd701dfe05c8a77fca15
#
_entry.id   ec33802556b5cd701dfe05c8a77fca15
#
_cell.length_a   1.000
_cell.length_b   1.000
_cell.length_c   1.000
_cell.angle_alpha   90.00
_cell.angle_beta   90.00
_cell.angle_gamma   90.00
#
_symmetry.space_group_name_H-M   'P 1'
#
loop_
_entity.id
_entity.type
_entity.pdbx_description
1 polymer ?
#
loop_
_entity_poly.entity_id
_entity_poly.type
_entity_poly.pdbx_seq_one_letter_code
_entity_poly.pdbx_strand_id
1 'polypeptide(L)'
;MLLPAMTLNSYKSDKKALIFDIQGLSVHDGPGCRTLLFFSGCSMNCFWCCNPEGISNTPSPMYFSSKCISCGHCVHNCSENAIQFVDDKLHISRVLCKTCIQYSCTGECYTDALKLSGYEMTIPVLMKLIRRDRQYWGIKGGITLTGGEPLIQIDFVKELLSLCHEAYIHTAVETCGNIPWENFNRVIPYLDWIFFDLKQMDSYKHKKATGAGNSLILENAKRLSKEFQGRLVFRLPLIPGFNDTQENIDNVIAFIKETGRDEINILPLHHLGREKYPLLNKEYTGGDFPVPSPEHLKELRNTFLKEGIRCYTGSDTPF
;
A
#
# COMPACT_ATOMS: atom_id res chain seq x y z
N MET A 1 -5.82 -17.66 -29.88
CA MET A 1 -4.47 -17.30 -30.34
C MET A 1 -3.53 -17.54 -29.16
N LEU A 2 -2.71 -18.60 -29.20
CA LEU A 2 -1.77 -18.91 -28.13
C LEU A 2 -0.62 -17.91 -28.22
N LEU A 3 -0.47 -17.07 -27.17
CA LEU A 3 0.67 -16.17 -27.06
C LEU A 3 1.97 -16.99 -27.00
N PRO A 4 3.05 -16.56 -27.66
CA PRO A 4 4.33 -17.27 -27.61
C PRO A 4 4.78 -17.44 -26.15
N ALA A 5 5.14 -18.64 -25.77
CA ALA A 5 5.74 -18.94 -24.47
C ALA A 5 7.09 -18.21 -24.40
N MET A 6 7.09 -16.98 -23.86
CA MET A 6 8.33 -16.34 -23.46
C MET A 6 8.95 -17.20 -22.35
N THR A 7 10.08 -17.79 -22.63
CA THR A 7 10.82 -18.63 -21.69
C THR A 7 11.27 -17.81 -20.49
N LEU A 8 11.28 -18.40 -19.30
CA LEU A 8 11.69 -17.81 -18.01
C LEU A 8 13.07 -17.09 -18.06
N ASN A 9 13.92 -17.43 -19.02
CA ASN A 9 15.26 -16.84 -19.23
C ASN A 9 15.26 -15.50 -19.98
N SER A 10 14.11 -14.92 -20.36
CA SER A 10 14.05 -13.68 -21.13
C SER A 10 14.14 -12.41 -20.27
N TYR A 11 13.89 -12.49 -18.97
CA TYR A 11 13.97 -11.32 -18.07
C TYR A 11 15.36 -11.24 -17.45
N LYS A 12 16.24 -10.49 -18.09
CA LYS A 12 17.59 -10.17 -17.57
C LYS A 12 17.52 -8.85 -16.81
N SER A 13 17.01 -8.86 -15.60
CA SER A 13 17.02 -7.68 -14.73
C SER A 13 17.53 -8.06 -13.35
N ASP A 14 18.56 -7.36 -12.90
CA ASP A 14 19.11 -7.48 -11.54
C ASP A 14 18.44 -6.50 -10.56
N LYS A 15 17.46 -5.73 -11.03
CA LYS A 15 16.73 -4.80 -10.16
C LYS A 15 15.94 -5.56 -9.12
N LYS A 16 15.98 -5.02 -7.91
CA LYS A 16 15.27 -5.53 -6.76
C LYS A 16 14.31 -4.49 -6.22
N ALA A 17 13.19 -4.93 -5.70
CA ALA A 17 12.28 -4.13 -4.90
C ALA A 17 12.10 -4.75 -3.52
N LEU A 18 11.90 -3.90 -2.52
CA LEU A 18 11.49 -4.33 -1.20
C LEU A 18 9.97 -4.48 -1.18
N ILE A 19 9.50 -5.69 -0.93
CA ILE A 19 8.09 -6.07 -0.87
C ILE A 19 7.83 -6.69 0.50
N PHE A 20 6.70 -6.36 1.13
CA PHE A 20 6.39 -6.94 2.43
C PHE A 20 5.29 -8.00 2.36
N ASP A 21 4.45 -7.99 1.32
CA ASP A 21 3.42 -9.03 1.16
C ASP A 21 3.03 -9.19 -0.33
N ILE A 22 2.52 -10.37 -0.67
CA ILE A 22 1.89 -10.68 -1.96
C ILE A 22 0.62 -11.47 -1.66
N GLN A 23 -0.52 -10.90 -2.06
CA GLN A 23 -1.83 -11.51 -1.84
C GLN A 23 -2.49 -11.84 -3.17
N GLY A 24 -2.77 -13.12 -3.40
CA GLY A 24 -3.58 -13.58 -4.51
C GLY A 24 -5.08 -13.46 -4.21
N LEU A 25 -5.89 -13.55 -5.24
CA LEU A 25 -7.36 -13.68 -5.16
C LEU A 25 -8.08 -12.48 -4.52
N SER A 26 -7.51 -11.26 -4.56
CA SER A 26 -8.26 -10.07 -4.18
C SER A 26 -9.32 -9.73 -5.23
N VAL A 27 -10.50 -9.30 -4.75
CA VAL A 27 -11.65 -8.90 -5.59
C VAL A 27 -12.13 -7.47 -5.29
N HIS A 28 -11.35 -6.69 -4.51
CA HIS A 28 -11.75 -5.35 -4.04
C HIS A 28 -10.81 -4.23 -4.49
N ASP A 29 -9.70 -4.57 -5.16
CA ASP A 29 -8.61 -3.63 -5.47
C ASP A 29 -8.43 -3.45 -6.98
N GLY A 30 -9.53 -3.48 -7.70
CA GLY A 30 -9.61 -3.32 -9.16
C GLY A 30 -10.49 -4.38 -9.82
N PRO A 31 -10.57 -4.38 -11.17
CA PRO A 31 -11.49 -5.25 -11.89
C PRO A 31 -11.07 -6.72 -11.81
N GLY A 32 -12.06 -7.58 -11.61
CA GLY A 32 -11.89 -9.03 -11.55
C GLY A 32 -11.09 -9.49 -10.33
N CYS A 33 -10.61 -10.73 -10.38
CA CYS A 33 -9.72 -11.26 -9.36
C CYS A 33 -8.28 -10.80 -9.62
N ARG A 34 -7.52 -10.44 -8.58
CA ARG A 34 -6.21 -9.79 -8.73
C ARG A 34 -5.15 -10.36 -7.80
N THR A 35 -3.91 -10.17 -8.20
CA THR A 35 -2.76 -10.36 -7.31
C THR A 35 -2.29 -8.98 -6.85
N LEU A 36 -2.26 -8.76 -5.54
CA LEU A 36 -1.76 -7.55 -4.90
C LEU A 36 -0.28 -7.70 -4.59
N LEU A 37 0.50 -6.68 -4.94
CA LEU A 37 1.92 -6.59 -4.61
C LEU A 37 2.11 -5.42 -3.65
N PHE A 38 2.48 -5.72 -2.40
CA PHE A 38 2.64 -4.74 -1.32
C PHE A 38 4.08 -4.26 -1.23
N PHE A 39 4.37 -3.08 -1.75
CA PHE A 39 5.70 -2.46 -1.72
C PHE A 39 5.99 -1.80 -0.38
N SER A 40 7.22 -1.93 0.11
CA SER A 40 7.72 -1.21 1.28
C SER A 40 8.23 0.19 0.91
N GLY A 41 8.18 1.09 1.89
CA GLY A 41 8.49 2.50 1.74
C GLY A 41 7.22 3.33 1.53
N CYS A 42 7.05 4.36 2.35
CA CYS A 42 5.97 5.33 2.19
C CYS A 42 6.49 6.73 2.52
N SER A 43 6.06 7.73 1.74
CA SER A 43 6.38 9.14 2.00
C SER A 43 5.50 9.76 3.10
N MET A 44 4.56 8.97 3.65
CA MET A 44 3.66 9.37 4.73
C MET A 44 3.71 8.40 5.91
N ASN A 45 3.22 8.87 7.06
CA ASN A 45 3.09 8.11 8.30
C ASN A 45 1.71 8.38 8.91
N CYS A 46 0.65 7.93 8.22
CA CYS A 46 -0.73 8.16 8.65
C CYS A 46 -1.01 7.48 9.99
N PHE A 47 -1.64 8.18 10.94
CA PHE A 47 -1.93 7.63 12.28
C PHE A 47 -2.87 6.41 12.25
N TRP A 48 -3.64 6.23 11.18
CA TRP A 48 -4.54 5.10 10.96
C TRP A 48 -3.99 4.01 10.05
N CYS A 49 -2.70 4.04 9.72
CA CYS A 49 -2.14 3.13 8.73
C CYS A 49 -2.35 1.66 9.12
N CYS A 50 -2.88 0.85 8.19
CA CYS A 50 -3.09 -0.59 8.41
C CYS A 50 -1.84 -1.43 8.11
N ASN A 51 -0.82 -0.84 7.48
CA ASN A 51 0.39 -1.52 7.05
C ASN A 51 1.66 -0.83 7.60
N PRO A 52 1.84 -0.79 8.95
CA PRO A 52 3.01 -0.14 9.56
C PRO A 52 4.34 -0.77 9.15
N GLU A 53 4.33 -2.04 8.72
CA GLU A 53 5.47 -2.77 8.16
C GLU A 53 5.91 -2.24 6.80
N GLY A 54 4.99 -1.68 6.03
CA GLY A 54 5.24 -1.09 4.72
C GLY A 54 5.69 0.38 4.75
N ILE A 55 5.74 1.05 5.91
CA ILE A 55 6.13 2.46 5.98
C ILE A 55 7.63 2.66 5.74
N SER A 56 8.46 1.77 6.31
CA SER A 56 9.92 1.86 6.17
C SER A 56 10.39 1.38 4.80
N ASN A 57 11.42 2.03 4.26
CA ASN A 57 12.14 1.58 3.07
C ASN A 57 13.28 0.60 3.38
N THR A 58 13.42 0.17 4.63
CA THR A 58 14.35 -0.86 5.07
C THR A 58 13.60 -1.91 5.87
N PRO A 59 13.93 -3.21 5.71
CA PRO A 59 13.34 -4.27 6.51
C PRO A 59 13.59 -4.06 8.00
N SER A 60 12.69 -4.55 8.82
CA SER A 60 12.86 -4.55 10.28
C SER A 60 12.32 -5.86 10.86
N PRO A 61 12.97 -6.46 11.86
CA PRO A 61 12.43 -7.65 12.50
C PRO A 61 11.08 -7.35 13.18
N MET A 62 10.06 -8.12 12.88
CA MET A 62 8.76 -8.15 13.57
C MET A 62 8.80 -9.26 14.63
N TYR A 63 8.45 -8.93 15.87
CA TYR A 63 8.53 -9.88 16.98
C TYR A 63 7.15 -10.33 17.45
N PHE A 64 6.87 -11.63 17.29
CA PHE A 64 5.66 -12.32 17.71
C PHE A 64 5.91 -13.01 19.06
N SER A 65 5.68 -12.31 20.15
CA SER A 65 5.98 -12.82 21.51
C SER A 65 5.26 -14.13 21.82
N SER A 66 4.05 -14.33 21.32
CA SER A 66 3.28 -15.57 21.52
C SER A 66 3.88 -16.81 20.88
N LYS A 67 4.83 -16.65 19.94
CA LYS A 67 5.55 -17.74 19.28
C LYS A 67 6.94 -17.97 19.86
N CYS A 68 7.42 -17.07 20.71
CA CYS A 68 8.78 -17.12 21.25
C CYS A 68 8.90 -18.21 22.34
N ILE A 69 9.86 -19.09 22.17
CA ILE A 69 10.21 -20.13 23.15
C ILE A 69 11.46 -19.79 23.97
N SER A 70 11.92 -18.54 23.89
CA SER A 70 13.08 -18.01 24.65
C SER A 70 14.39 -18.80 24.45
N CYS A 71 14.59 -19.40 23.27
CA CYS A 71 15.76 -20.26 22.98
C CYS A 71 17.08 -19.49 22.85
N GLY A 72 17.08 -18.17 22.71
CA GLY A 72 18.27 -17.33 22.64
C GLY A 72 19.01 -17.30 21.30
N HIS A 73 18.64 -18.11 20.29
CA HIS A 73 19.34 -18.15 19.01
C HIS A 73 19.45 -16.77 18.33
N CYS A 74 18.37 -15.97 18.36
CA CYS A 74 18.38 -14.63 17.78
C CYS A 74 19.36 -13.66 18.46
N VAL A 75 19.64 -13.84 19.75
CA VAL A 75 20.63 -13.05 20.50
C VAL A 75 22.03 -13.42 20.03
N HIS A 76 22.35 -14.73 19.97
CA HIS A 76 23.66 -15.23 19.56
C HIS A 76 24.00 -14.88 18.09
N ASN A 77 23.00 -14.88 17.21
CA ASN A 77 23.20 -14.63 15.78
C ASN A 77 23.00 -13.15 15.38
N CYS A 78 22.84 -12.25 16.33
CA CYS A 78 22.70 -10.83 16.05
C CYS A 78 24.07 -10.16 15.85
N SER A 79 24.49 -9.91 14.61
CA SER A 79 25.77 -9.24 14.28
C SER A 79 25.90 -7.85 14.91
N GLU A 80 24.77 -7.15 15.07
CA GLU A 80 24.72 -5.78 15.59
C GLU A 80 24.53 -5.72 17.12
N ASN A 81 24.47 -6.87 17.82
CA ASN A 81 24.15 -6.96 19.25
C ASN A 81 22.86 -6.18 19.63
N ALA A 82 21.92 -6.14 18.71
CA ALA A 82 20.68 -5.36 18.81
C ALA A 82 19.58 -6.07 19.63
N ILE A 83 19.79 -7.35 19.97
CA ILE A 83 18.76 -8.21 20.58
C ILE A 83 19.28 -8.69 21.94
N GLN A 84 18.46 -8.55 22.98
CA GLN A 84 18.75 -9.02 24.32
C GLN A 84 17.49 -9.44 25.06
N PHE A 85 17.61 -10.33 26.04
CA PHE A 85 16.55 -10.59 27.00
C PHE A 85 16.72 -9.67 28.21
N VAL A 86 15.63 -9.01 28.62
CA VAL A 86 15.50 -8.22 29.81
C VAL A 86 14.21 -8.67 30.50
N ASP A 87 14.28 -9.13 31.75
CA ASP A 87 13.14 -9.65 32.50
C ASP A 87 12.33 -10.69 31.68
N ASP A 88 13.02 -11.67 31.12
CA ASP A 88 12.48 -12.74 30.27
C ASP A 88 11.74 -12.26 29.00
N LYS A 89 11.83 -10.98 28.66
CA LYS A 89 11.25 -10.41 27.44
C LYS A 89 12.35 -10.08 26.44
N LEU A 90 12.09 -10.40 25.18
CA LEU A 90 12.99 -10.05 24.09
C LEU A 90 12.87 -8.56 23.75
N HIS A 91 13.99 -7.86 23.87
CA HIS A 91 14.13 -6.46 23.48
C HIS A 91 14.96 -6.35 22.21
N ILE A 92 14.50 -5.53 21.26
CA ILE A 92 15.17 -5.30 19.98
C ILE A 92 15.43 -3.80 19.83
N SER A 93 16.71 -3.42 19.79
CA SER A 93 17.12 -2.05 19.50
C SER A 93 16.95 -1.75 18.02
N ARG A 94 15.88 -1.04 17.67
CA ARG A 94 15.59 -0.67 16.28
C ARG A 94 16.63 0.28 15.69
N VAL A 95 17.33 1.02 16.52
CA VAL A 95 18.42 1.92 16.08
C VAL A 95 19.58 1.11 15.54
N LEU A 96 20.02 0.08 16.29
CA LEU A 96 21.10 -0.80 15.86
C LEU A 96 20.70 -1.67 14.66
N CYS A 97 19.43 -2.07 14.54
CA CYS A 97 18.94 -2.84 13.39
C CYS A 97 19.00 -2.07 12.05
N LYS A 98 19.05 -0.73 12.06
CA LYS A 98 19.06 0.07 10.82
C LYS A 98 20.30 -0.16 9.96
N THR A 99 21.42 -0.55 10.56
CA THR A 99 22.68 -0.82 9.85
C THR A 99 22.86 -2.29 9.50
N CYS A 100 21.97 -3.15 9.97
CA CYS A 100 22.04 -4.58 9.73
C CYS A 100 21.67 -4.91 8.28
N ILE A 101 22.49 -5.75 7.64
CA ILE A 101 22.26 -6.23 6.26
C ILE A 101 21.84 -7.70 6.25
N GLN A 102 22.32 -8.47 7.22
CA GLN A 102 22.21 -9.94 7.20
C GLN A 102 20.88 -10.46 7.79
N TYR A 103 20.35 -9.78 8.80
CA TYR A 103 19.12 -10.19 9.52
C TYR A 103 19.09 -11.67 9.95
N SER A 104 20.25 -12.25 10.30
CA SER A 104 20.41 -13.66 10.67
C SER A 104 19.47 -14.09 11.80
N CYS A 105 19.12 -13.15 12.69
CA CYS A 105 18.18 -13.38 13.79
C CYS A 105 16.78 -13.85 13.32
N THR A 106 16.37 -13.51 12.10
CA THR A 106 15.07 -13.91 11.55
C THR A 106 15.17 -15.26 10.83
N GLY A 107 16.28 -15.52 10.14
CA GLY A 107 16.53 -16.81 9.47
C GLY A 107 16.73 -17.97 10.42
N GLU A 108 17.26 -17.69 11.63
CA GLU A 108 17.55 -18.70 12.66
C GLU A 108 16.43 -18.86 13.70
N CYS A 109 15.27 -18.26 13.47
CA CYS A 109 14.15 -18.36 14.40
C CYS A 109 13.24 -19.56 14.06
N TYR A 110 13.44 -20.68 14.72
CA TYR A 110 12.73 -21.96 14.45
C TYR A 110 11.20 -21.89 14.59
N THR A 111 10.70 -20.96 15.41
CA THR A 111 9.25 -20.82 15.65
C THR A 111 8.62 -19.71 14.85
N ASP A 112 9.39 -19.04 13.96
CA ASP A 112 8.91 -17.84 13.26
C ASP A 112 8.47 -16.71 14.21
N ALA A 113 9.00 -16.67 15.44
CA ALA A 113 8.74 -15.58 16.37
C ALA A 113 9.41 -14.26 15.93
N LEU A 114 10.46 -14.35 15.11
CA LEU A 114 11.05 -13.20 14.43
C LEU A 114 10.92 -13.38 12.92
N LYS A 115 10.33 -12.39 12.25
CA LYS A 115 10.21 -12.31 10.79
C LYS A 115 10.60 -10.91 10.32
N LEU A 116 11.11 -10.79 9.10
CA LEU A 116 11.32 -9.47 8.49
C LEU A 116 10.00 -8.85 8.06
N SER A 117 9.91 -7.54 8.18
CA SER A 117 8.79 -6.73 7.69
C SER A 117 8.76 -6.61 6.16
N GLY A 118 9.73 -7.14 5.45
CA GLY A 118 9.81 -7.13 4.00
C GLY A 118 11.05 -7.88 3.51
N TYR A 119 11.04 -8.21 2.24
CA TYR A 119 12.10 -8.96 1.57
C TYR A 119 12.34 -8.45 0.14
N GLU A 120 13.56 -8.57 -0.33
CA GLU A 120 13.91 -8.19 -1.69
C GLU A 120 13.38 -9.20 -2.71
N MET A 121 12.76 -8.70 -3.77
CA MET A 121 12.32 -9.50 -4.91
C MET A 121 12.83 -8.93 -6.22
N THR A 122 13.23 -9.81 -7.12
CA THR A 122 13.65 -9.47 -8.48
C THR A 122 12.49 -9.55 -9.46
N ILE A 123 12.60 -8.86 -10.59
CA ILE A 123 11.62 -8.92 -11.71
C ILE A 123 11.33 -10.35 -12.15
N PRO A 124 12.34 -11.22 -12.41
CA PRO A 124 12.07 -12.60 -12.84
C PRO A 124 11.22 -13.40 -11.84
N VAL A 125 11.49 -13.23 -10.54
CA VAL A 125 10.75 -13.93 -9.48
C VAL A 125 9.30 -13.45 -9.44
N LEU A 126 9.06 -12.12 -9.47
CA LEU A 126 7.70 -11.57 -9.49
C LEU A 126 6.93 -11.97 -10.74
N MET A 127 7.54 -11.89 -11.92
CA MET A 127 6.88 -12.29 -13.16
C MET A 127 6.51 -13.78 -13.18
N LYS A 128 7.28 -14.63 -12.51
CA LYS A 128 6.92 -16.05 -12.33
C LYS A 128 5.67 -16.20 -11.46
N LEU A 129 5.58 -15.47 -10.35
CA LEU A 129 4.40 -15.48 -9.47
C LEU A 129 3.16 -14.92 -10.18
N ILE A 130 3.29 -13.78 -10.83
CA ILE A 130 2.23 -13.12 -11.61
C ILE A 130 1.66 -14.08 -12.68
N ARG A 131 2.52 -14.77 -13.41
CA ARG A 131 2.09 -15.75 -14.43
C ARG A 131 1.38 -16.96 -13.82
N ARG A 132 1.85 -17.45 -12.69
CA ARG A 132 1.19 -18.54 -11.96
C ARG A 132 -0.24 -18.17 -11.58
N ASP A 133 -0.43 -16.95 -11.11
CA ASP A 133 -1.72 -16.47 -10.59
C ASP A 133 -2.70 -16.10 -11.72
N ARG A 134 -2.21 -15.88 -12.95
CA ARG A 134 -3.02 -15.48 -14.12
C ARG A 134 -4.22 -16.40 -14.37
N GLN A 135 -4.12 -17.68 -14.09
CA GLN A 135 -5.21 -18.64 -14.27
C GLN A 135 -6.43 -18.34 -13.38
N TYR A 136 -6.26 -17.57 -12.30
CA TYR A 136 -7.32 -17.24 -11.35
C TYR A 136 -7.98 -15.86 -11.64
N TRP A 137 -7.40 -15.03 -12.52
CA TRP A 137 -7.87 -13.66 -12.71
C TRP A 137 -9.12 -13.51 -13.59
N GLY A 138 -9.49 -14.54 -14.32
CA GLY A 138 -10.54 -14.45 -15.34
C GLY A 138 -10.15 -13.47 -16.47
N ILE A 139 -11.15 -12.87 -17.10
CA ILE A 139 -10.96 -12.00 -18.28
C ILE A 139 -10.53 -10.58 -17.86
N LYS A 140 -11.00 -10.09 -16.70
CA LYS A 140 -10.83 -8.69 -16.28
C LYS A 140 -9.72 -8.49 -15.25
N GLY A 141 -9.25 -9.55 -14.62
CA GLY A 141 -8.29 -9.47 -13.52
C GLY A 141 -6.87 -9.14 -13.95
N GLY A 142 -5.99 -9.02 -12.98
CA GLY A 142 -4.59 -8.65 -13.22
C GLY A 142 -3.81 -8.44 -11.95
N ILE A 143 -2.96 -7.43 -11.91
CA ILE A 143 -2.19 -7.05 -10.73
C ILE A 143 -2.58 -5.66 -10.22
N THR A 144 -2.45 -5.47 -8.91
CA THR A 144 -2.50 -4.15 -8.27
C THR A 144 -1.24 -3.94 -7.44
N LEU A 145 -0.56 -2.84 -7.69
CA LEU A 145 0.57 -2.39 -6.89
C LEU A 145 0.04 -1.54 -5.75
N THR A 146 0.39 -1.90 -4.52
CA THR A 146 -0.09 -1.27 -3.29
C THR A 146 0.97 -1.34 -2.19
N GLY A 147 0.60 -1.13 -0.92
CA GLY A 147 1.46 -1.34 0.25
C GLY A 147 1.73 -0.08 1.03
N GLY A 148 2.96 0.41 1.01
CA GLY A 148 3.33 1.77 1.38
C GLY A 148 2.96 2.73 0.26
N GLU A 149 3.97 3.18 -0.51
CA GLU A 149 3.79 3.92 -1.76
C GLU A 149 4.62 3.24 -2.85
N PRO A 150 4.01 2.46 -3.75
CA PRO A 150 4.74 1.68 -4.76
C PRO A 150 5.66 2.53 -5.64
N LEU A 151 5.22 3.74 -5.97
CA LEU A 151 5.92 4.61 -6.90
C LEU A 151 7.18 5.28 -6.32
N ILE A 152 7.51 5.03 -5.05
CA ILE A 152 8.84 5.36 -4.49
C ILE A 152 9.91 4.47 -5.13
N GLN A 153 9.62 3.20 -5.41
CA GLN A 153 10.54 2.25 -6.03
C GLN A 153 10.41 2.28 -7.58
N ILE A 154 10.39 3.49 -8.14
CA ILE A 154 9.97 3.79 -9.51
C ILE A 154 10.74 3.04 -10.60
N ASP A 155 12.05 2.81 -10.43
CA ASP A 155 12.86 2.15 -11.46
C ASP A 155 12.49 0.67 -11.63
N PHE A 156 12.12 0.03 -10.53
CA PHE A 156 11.62 -1.34 -10.52
C PHE A 156 10.17 -1.40 -11.02
N VAL A 157 9.32 -0.52 -10.48
CA VAL A 157 7.88 -0.48 -10.80
C VAL A 157 7.66 -0.20 -12.28
N LYS A 158 8.39 0.75 -12.87
CA LYS A 158 8.31 1.02 -14.31
C LYS A 158 8.60 -0.23 -15.15
N GLU A 159 9.68 -0.94 -14.82
CA GLU A 159 10.06 -2.14 -15.57
C GLU A 159 9.02 -3.25 -15.41
N LEU A 160 8.55 -3.50 -14.19
CA LEU A 160 7.52 -4.49 -13.93
C LEU A 160 6.23 -4.18 -14.72
N LEU A 161 5.76 -2.94 -14.68
CA LEU A 161 4.56 -2.51 -15.39
C LEU A 161 4.71 -2.61 -16.91
N SER A 162 5.88 -2.24 -17.46
CA SER A 162 6.17 -2.41 -18.89
C SER A 162 6.06 -3.88 -19.33
N LEU A 163 6.64 -4.79 -18.55
CA LEU A 163 6.55 -6.23 -18.83
C LEU A 163 5.14 -6.79 -18.68
N CYS A 164 4.37 -6.27 -17.72
CA CYS A 164 2.96 -6.63 -17.58
C CYS A 164 2.15 -6.15 -18.79
N HIS A 165 2.38 -4.91 -19.23
CA HIS A 165 1.73 -4.34 -20.40
C HIS A 165 2.04 -5.15 -21.68
N GLU A 166 3.32 -5.50 -21.92
CA GLU A 166 3.75 -6.37 -23.03
C GLU A 166 3.10 -7.77 -22.96
N ALA A 167 2.81 -8.26 -21.75
CA ALA A 167 2.14 -9.53 -21.53
C ALA A 167 0.60 -9.44 -21.55
N TYR A 168 0.03 -8.27 -21.88
CA TYR A 168 -1.42 -8.01 -21.82
C TYR A 168 -2.04 -8.34 -20.46
N ILE A 169 -1.35 -7.97 -19.39
CA ILE A 169 -1.81 -8.09 -18.01
C ILE A 169 -2.36 -6.74 -17.58
N HIS A 170 -3.61 -6.69 -17.16
CA HIS A 170 -4.24 -5.49 -16.64
C HIS A 170 -3.56 -5.04 -15.35
N THR A 171 -3.18 -3.77 -15.27
CA THR A 171 -2.40 -3.18 -14.19
C THR A 171 -3.17 -2.09 -13.47
N ALA A 172 -3.09 -2.08 -12.16
CA ALA A 172 -3.60 -1.02 -11.31
C ALA A 172 -2.55 -0.60 -10.29
N VAL A 173 -2.65 0.63 -9.80
CA VAL A 173 -1.85 1.15 -8.69
C VAL A 173 -2.74 1.85 -7.68
N GLU A 174 -2.46 1.63 -6.41
CA GLU A 174 -2.98 2.41 -5.29
C GLU A 174 -1.89 3.36 -4.81
N THR A 175 -2.18 4.65 -4.78
CA THR A 175 -1.19 5.67 -4.45
C THR A 175 -1.76 6.73 -3.51
N CYS A 176 -0.91 7.17 -2.60
CA CYS A 176 -1.19 8.35 -1.78
C CYS A 176 -0.89 9.67 -2.52
N GLY A 177 -0.28 9.62 -3.69
CA GLY A 177 0.03 10.77 -4.53
C GLY A 177 1.15 11.69 -4.05
N ASN A 178 1.76 11.42 -2.90
CA ASN A 178 2.84 12.26 -2.33
C ASN A 178 4.21 11.84 -2.84
N ILE A 179 4.40 11.94 -4.15
CA ILE A 179 5.63 11.59 -4.89
C ILE A 179 5.88 12.63 -5.99
N PRO A 180 7.12 12.76 -6.49
CA PRO A 180 7.42 13.61 -7.64
C PRO A 180 6.57 13.23 -8.86
N TRP A 181 6.07 14.21 -9.60
CA TRP A 181 5.31 13.98 -10.84
C TRP A 181 6.03 13.10 -11.84
N GLU A 182 7.35 13.24 -11.91
CA GLU A 182 8.19 12.44 -12.80
C GLU A 182 7.97 10.93 -12.63
N ASN A 183 7.68 10.47 -11.41
CA ASN A 183 7.40 9.07 -11.15
C ASN A 183 6.08 8.64 -11.81
N PHE A 184 5.04 9.47 -11.76
CA PHE A 184 3.78 9.20 -12.48
C PHE A 184 4.00 9.18 -13.98
N ASN A 185 4.69 10.19 -14.51
CA ASN A 185 4.96 10.31 -15.94
C ASN A 185 5.63 9.06 -16.53
N ARG A 186 6.48 8.40 -15.74
CA ARG A 186 7.20 7.18 -16.14
C ARG A 186 6.33 5.92 -16.19
N VAL A 187 5.17 5.89 -15.52
CA VAL A 187 4.32 4.68 -15.39
C VAL A 187 2.94 4.82 -16.01
N ILE A 188 2.44 6.03 -16.19
CA ILE A 188 1.14 6.30 -16.84
C ILE A 188 0.94 5.48 -18.13
N PRO A 189 1.93 5.32 -19.04
CA PRO A 189 1.73 4.56 -20.27
C PRO A 189 1.46 3.06 -20.06
N TYR A 190 1.70 2.52 -18.89
CA TYR A 190 1.61 1.10 -18.55
C TYR A 190 0.52 0.79 -17.53
N LEU A 191 -0.26 1.80 -17.11
CA LEU A 191 -1.34 1.66 -16.13
C LEU A 191 -2.71 1.71 -16.82
N ASP A 192 -3.59 0.80 -16.41
CA ASP A 192 -5.00 0.81 -16.81
C ASP A 192 -5.86 1.52 -15.78
N TRP A 193 -5.55 1.38 -14.47
CA TRP A 193 -6.29 2.00 -13.37
C TRP A 193 -5.38 2.62 -12.33
N ILE A 194 -5.83 3.76 -11.78
CA ILE A 194 -5.21 4.43 -10.64
C ILE A 194 -6.27 4.65 -9.56
N PHE A 195 -6.01 4.14 -8.36
CA PHE A 195 -6.71 4.50 -7.15
C PHE A 195 -5.90 5.58 -6.42
N PHE A 196 -6.47 6.75 -6.28
CA PHE A 196 -5.77 7.92 -5.76
C PHE A 196 -6.41 8.42 -4.46
N ASP A 197 -5.66 8.41 -3.37
CA ASP A 197 -6.17 8.74 -2.05
C ASP A 197 -6.25 10.26 -1.81
N LEU A 198 -7.44 10.77 -1.50
CA LEU A 198 -7.70 12.11 -0.96
C LEU A 198 -8.01 11.95 0.54
N LYS A 199 -7.04 12.29 1.41
CA LYS A 199 -7.16 11.96 2.84
C LYS A 199 -7.74 13.11 3.67
N GLN A 200 -7.36 14.34 3.37
CA GLN A 200 -7.81 15.57 4.03
C GLN A 200 -7.48 16.75 3.13
N MET A 201 -8.41 17.68 2.95
CA MET A 201 -8.25 18.82 2.05
C MET A 201 -7.52 20.00 2.72
N ASP A 202 -7.63 20.16 4.03
CA ASP A 202 -6.84 21.13 4.79
C ASP A 202 -5.39 20.63 4.93
N SER A 203 -4.43 21.40 4.42
CA SER A 203 -3.00 21.01 4.36
C SER A 203 -2.36 20.89 5.75
N TYR A 204 -2.78 21.69 6.71
CA TYR A 204 -2.25 21.62 8.07
C TYR A 204 -2.77 20.35 8.79
N LYS A 205 -4.09 20.11 8.72
CA LYS A 205 -4.70 18.88 9.26
C LYS A 205 -4.11 17.64 8.59
N HIS A 206 -3.94 17.69 7.26
CA HIS A 206 -3.31 16.61 6.50
C HIS A 206 -1.88 16.31 7.01
N LYS A 207 -1.05 17.35 7.13
CA LYS A 207 0.33 17.22 7.62
C LYS A 207 0.40 16.66 9.04
N LYS A 208 -0.48 17.13 9.93
CA LYS A 208 -0.54 16.64 11.32
C LYS A 208 -0.89 15.16 11.39
N ALA A 209 -1.76 14.68 10.50
CA ALA A 209 -2.27 13.32 10.50
C ALA A 209 -1.40 12.31 9.72
N THR A 210 -0.68 12.78 8.70
CA THR A 210 0.06 11.90 7.76
C THR A 210 1.56 12.16 7.72
N GLY A 211 2.04 13.24 8.34
CA GLY A 211 3.43 13.68 8.26
C GLY A 211 3.77 14.55 7.04
N ALA A 212 2.89 14.65 6.04
CA ALA A 212 3.09 15.43 4.81
C ALA A 212 1.94 16.39 4.54
N GLY A 213 2.21 17.54 3.92
CA GLY A 213 1.18 18.42 3.37
C GLY A 213 0.53 17.82 2.13
N ASN A 214 -0.59 18.38 1.67
CA ASN A 214 -1.34 17.84 0.54
C ASN A 214 -1.15 18.61 -0.78
N SER A 215 -0.36 19.68 -0.82
CA SER A 215 -0.22 20.51 -2.03
C SER A 215 0.27 19.72 -3.24
N LEU A 216 1.33 18.94 -3.07
CA LEU A 216 1.86 18.06 -4.12
C LEU A 216 0.84 16.98 -4.54
N ILE A 217 0.11 16.43 -3.57
CA ILE A 217 -0.92 15.41 -3.81
C ILE A 217 -2.02 15.97 -4.70
N LEU A 218 -2.56 17.15 -4.35
CA LEU A 218 -3.63 17.80 -5.11
C LEU A 218 -3.17 18.23 -6.51
N GLU A 219 -1.92 18.70 -6.63
CA GLU A 219 -1.32 19.01 -7.93
C GLU A 219 -1.22 17.75 -8.82
N ASN A 220 -0.69 16.66 -8.28
CA ASN A 220 -0.59 15.39 -8.98
C ASN A 220 -1.96 14.84 -9.37
N ALA A 221 -2.97 14.95 -8.49
CA ALA A 221 -4.34 14.54 -8.80
C ALA A 221 -4.94 15.32 -9.98
N LYS A 222 -4.75 16.66 -10.01
CA LYS A 222 -5.19 17.52 -11.13
C LYS A 222 -4.50 17.15 -12.44
N ARG A 223 -3.20 16.88 -12.39
CA ARG A 223 -2.43 16.48 -13.59
C ARG A 223 -2.86 15.11 -14.09
N LEU A 224 -2.96 14.11 -13.21
CA LEU A 224 -3.47 12.78 -13.57
C LEU A 224 -4.86 12.83 -14.17
N SER A 225 -5.74 13.68 -13.65
CA SER A 225 -7.09 13.82 -14.17
C SER A 225 -7.13 14.29 -15.63
N LYS A 226 -6.13 15.06 -16.07
CA LYS A 226 -5.99 15.55 -17.45
C LYS A 226 -5.20 14.62 -18.36
N GLU A 227 -4.10 14.04 -17.84
CA GLU A 227 -3.11 13.34 -18.65
C GLU A 227 -3.35 11.82 -18.70
N PHE A 228 -3.95 11.23 -17.66
CA PHE A 228 -4.19 9.79 -17.61
C PHE A 228 -5.45 9.39 -18.36
N GLN A 229 -5.32 8.51 -19.35
CA GLN A 229 -6.43 8.04 -20.19
C GLN A 229 -7.17 6.82 -19.61
N GLY A 230 -6.57 6.14 -18.64
CA GLY A 230 -7.17 5.02 -17.94
C GLY A 230 -8.21 5.46 -16.90
N ARG A 231 -8.70 4.50 -16.11
CA ARG A 231 -9.67 4.80 -15.04
C ARG A 231 -8.98 5.35 -13.81
N LEU A 232 -9.33 6.58 -13.43
CA LEU A 232 -8.89 7.23 -12.19
C LEU A 232 -10.05 7.25 -11.21
N VAL A 233 -9.89 6.56 -10.08
CA VAL A 233 -10.86 6.53 -8.98
C VAL A 233 -10.23 7.22 -7.78
N PHE A 234 -10.82 8.31 -7.32
CA PHE A 234 -10.44 8.90 -6.04
C PHE A 234 -10.89 8.01 -4.89
N ARG A 235 -10.10 7.98 -3.81
CA ARG A 235 -10.47 7.23 -2.59
C ARG A 235 -10.39 8.14 -1.38
N LEU A 236 -11.36 8.02 -0.51
CA LEU A 236 -11.40 8.72 0.78
C LEU A 236 -11.32 7.69 1.91
N PRO A 237 -10.13 7.44 2.50
CA PRO A 237 -10.06 6.74 3.78
C PRO A 237 -10.82 7.57 4.83
N LEU A 238 -12.00 7.10 5.22
CA LEU A 238 -12.91 7.84 6.09
C LEU A 238 -12.62 7.56 7.56
N ILE A 239 -12.20 8.59 8.27
CA ILE A 239 -11.91 8.56 9.70
C ILE A 239 -12.91 9.49 10.42
N PRO A 240 -13.96 8.94 11.06
CA PRO A 240 -14.98 9.73 11.73
C PRO A 240 -14.39 10.64 12.81
N GLY A 241 -14.83 11.92 12.82
CA GLY A 241 -14.31 12.95 13.70
C GLY A 241 -13.01 13.61 13.21
N PHE A 242 -12.43 13.15 12.09
CA PHE A 242 -11.23 13.76 11.53
C PHE A 242 -11.46 14.35 10.13
N ASN A 243 -11.93 13.55 9.17
CA ASN A 243 -12.07 13.99 7.78
C ASN A 243 -13.47 13.85 7.20
N ASP A 244 -14.44 13.49 8.03
CA ASP A 244 -15.88 13.41 7.71
C ASP A 244 -16.66 14.71 8.01
N THR A 245 -15.96 15.79 8.38
CA THR A 245 -16.60 17.09 8.59
C THR A 245 -17.22 17.62 7.29
N GLN A 246 -18.38 18.30 7.40
CA GLN A 246 -19.07 18.88 6.24
C GLN A 246 -18.12 19.72 5.38
N GLU A 247 -17.30 20.58 6.01
CA GLU A 247 -16.31 21.39 5.32
C GLU A 247 -15.34 20.54 4.47
N ASN A 248 -14.81 19.46 5.03
CA ASN A 248 -13.87 18.62 4.29
C ASN A 248 -14.55 17.89 3.14
N ILE A 249 -15.77 17.38 3.35
CA ILE A 249 -16.55 16.69 2.30
C ILE A 249 -16.90 17.66 1.17
N ASP A 250 -17.34 18.90 1.47
CA ASP A 250 -17.62 19.92 0.47
C ASP A 250 -16.38 20.26 -0.35
N ASN A 251 -15.22 20.37 0.31
CA ASN A 251 -13.94 20.62 -0.36
C ASN A 251 -13.51 19.43 -1.25
N VAL A 252 -13.74 18.18 -0.83
CA VAL A 252 -13.49 16.99 -1.67
C VAL A 252 -14.39 17.01 -2.89
N ILE A 253 -15.68 17.30 -2.73
CA ILE A 253 -16.66 17.40 -3.83
C ILE A 253 -16.23 18.50 -4.82
N ALA A 254 -15.93 19.69 -4.33
CA ALA A 254 -15.48 20.79 -5.16
C ALA A 254 -14.20 20.44 -5.94
N PHE A 255 -13.24 19.79 -5.29
CA PHE A 255 -12.01 19.35 -5.91
C PHE A 255 -12.24 18.32 -7.01
N ILE A 256 -13.06 17.29 -6.78
CA ILE A 256 -13.38 16.27 -7.78
C ILE A 256 -14.02 16.94 -9.01
N LYS A 257 -14.99 17.84 -8.80
CA LYS A 257 -15.63 18.59 -9.90
C LYS A 257 -14.62 19.44 -10.68
N GLU A 258 -13.69 20.11 -10.00
CA GLU A 258 -12.62 20.89 -10.64
C GLU A 258 -11.72 20.01 -11.53
N THR A 259 -11.50 18.76 -11.18
CA THR A 259 -10.69 17.82 -11.99
C THR A 259 -11.41 17.29 -13.23
N GLY A 260 -12.73 17.46 -13.31
CA GLY A 260 -13.57 16.88 -14.37
C GLY A 260 -13.78 15.37 -14.24
N ARG A 261 -13.35 14.76 -13.11
CA ARG A 261 -13.64 13.37 -12.77
C ARG A 261 -14.92 13.30 -11.93
N ASP A 262 -15.53 12.13 -11.87
CA ASP A 262 -16.84 11.95 -11.24
C ASP A 262 -16.93 10.67 -10.40
N GLU A 263 -15.79 10.15 -9.89
CA GLU A 263 -15.78 8.84 -9.25
C GLU A 263 -14.95 8.86 -7.96
N ILE A 264 -15.56 8.38 -6.86
CA ILE A 264 -14.91 8.24 -5.56
C ILE A 264 -15.31 6.93 -4.87
N ASN A 265 -14.38 6.32 -4.14
CA ASN A 265 -14.63 5.22 -3.21
C ASN A 265 -14.33 5.65 -1.78
N ILE A 266 -15.30 5.56 -0.89
CA ILE A 266 -15.14 5.79 0.56
C ILE A 266 -14.66 4.48 1.19
N LEU A 267 -13.48 4.51 1.78
CA LEU A 267 -12.89 3.37 2.50
C LEU A 267 -13.12 3.56 4.01
N PRO A 268 -14.01 2.79 4.63
CA PRO A 268 -14.27 2.94 6.06
C PRO A 268 -13.03 2.58 6.89
N LEU A 269 -12.75 3.39 7.93
CA LEU A 269 -11.73 3.08 8.92
C LEU A 269 -11.98 1.69 9.52
N HIS A 270 -10.93 0.92 9.67
CA HIS A 270 -10.89 -0.31 10.44
C HIS A 270 -9.57 -0.43 11.21
N HIS A 271 -9.56 -1.18 12.30
CA HIS A 271 -8.40 -1.32 13.17
C HIS A 271 -7.61 -2.63 12.96
N LEU A 272 -7.76 -3.30 11.81
CA LEU A 272 -7.12 -4.58 11.52
C LEU A 272 -5.57 -4.52 11.55
N GLY A 273 -4.99 -3.35 11.32
CA GLY A 273 -3.55 -3.14 11.41
C GLY A 273 -3.01 -2.94 12.83
N ARG A 274 -3.88 -2.74 13.84
CA ARG A 274 -3.49 -2.38 15.21
C ARG A 274 -2.48 -3.35 15.82
N GLU A 275 -2.72 -4.65 15.68
CA GLU A 275 -1.90 -5.71 16.25
C GLU A 275 -0.49 -5.80 15.62
N LYS A 276 -0.26 -5.17 14.47
CA LYS A 276 1.04 -5.15 13.80
C LYS A 276 2.02 -4.14 14.43
N TYR A 277 1.52 -3.08 15.07
CA TYR A 277 2.34 -2.02 15.64
C TYR A 277 3.25 -2.50 16.77
N PRO A 278 2.76 -3.23 17.78
CA PRO A 278 3.61 -3.79 18.83
C PRO A 278 4.71 -4.71 18.28
N LEU A 279 4.45 -5.44 17.18
CA LEU A 279 5.46 -6.30 16.55
C LEU A 279 6.68 -5.52 16.06
N LEU A 280 6.48 -4.24 15.74
CA LEU A 280 7.51 -3.29 15.29
C LEU A 280 8.01 -2.36 16.41
N ASN A 281 7.58 -2.60 17.66
CA ASN A 281 7.82 -1.70 18.79
C ASN A 281 7.31 -0.27 18.51
N LYS A 282 6.13 -0.17 17.94
CA LYS A 282 5.41 1.08 17.63
C LYS A 282 4.09 1.13 18.38
N GLU A 283 3.57 2.34 18.55
CA GLU A 283 2.23 2.58 19.09
C GLU A 283 1.24 2.88 17.95
N TYR A 284 0.04 2.32 18.05
CA TYR A 284 -1.07 2.64 17.14
C TYR A 284 -1.88 3.80 17.72
N THR A 285 -1.77 4.96 17.12
CA THR A 285 -2.41 6.19 17.62
C THR A 285 -3.79 6.45 17.02
N GLY A 286 -4.27 5.60 16.13
CA GLY A 286 -5.61 5.68 15.53
C GLY A 286 -6.72 4.99 16.33
N GLY A 287 -6.40 4.41 17.50
CA GLY A 287 -7.31 3.54 18.25
C GLY A 287 -8.54 4.21 18.84
N ASP A 288 -8.47 5.53 19.07
CA ASP A 288 -9.57 6.31 19.66
C ASP A 288 -10.65 6.75 18.65
N PHE A 289 -10.36 6.61 17.34
CA PHE A 289 -11.31 6.95 16.30
C PHE A 289 -12.31 5.81 16.07
N PRO A 290 -13.63 6.11 16.04
CA PRO A 290 -14.64 5.06 15.83
C PRO A 290 -14.64 4.54 14.40
N VAL A 291 -15.06 3.31 14.21
CA VAL A 291 -15.41 2.77 12.89
C VAL A 291 -16.71 3.44 12.43
N PRO A 292 -16.81 3.94 11.18
CA PRO A 292 -18.03 4.57 10.69
C PRO A 292 -19.20 3.59 10.66
N SER A 293 -20.39 4.06 11.04
CA SER A 293 -21.61 3.24 10.96
C SER A 293 -22.07 3.07 9.50
N PRO A 294 -22.81 2.01 9.18
CA PRO A 294 -23.42 1.83 7.86
C PRO A 294 -24.33 3.01 7.45
N GLU A 295 -25.05 3.59 8.42
CA GLU A 295 -25.92 4.75 8.21
C GLU A 295 -25.10 5.97 7.79
N HIS A 296 -23.99 6.26 8.49
CA HIS A 296 -23.09 7.36 8.17
C HIS A 296 -22.46 7.21 6.78
N LEU A 297 -22.02 5.99 6.43
CA LEU A 297 -21.51 5.70 5.09
C LEU A 297 -22.56 5.94 4.01
N LYS A 298 -23.81 5.53 4.27
CA LYS A 298 -24.94 5.74 3.34
C LYS A 298 -25.28 7.23 3.18
N GLU A 299 -25.24 8.01 4.25
CA GLU A 299 -25.45 9.46 4.20
C GLU A 299 -24.38 10.15 3.35
N LEU A 300 -23.12 9.86 3.60
CA LEU A 300 -22.01 10.39 2.82
C LEU A 300 -22.08 9.99 1.35
N ARG A 301 -22.36 8.72 1.06
CA ARG A 301 -22.59 8.26 -0.30
C ARG A 301 -23.66 9.07 -1.00
N ASN A 302 -24.80 9.29 -0.34
CA ASN A 302 -25.92 10.08 -0.90
C ASN A 302 -25.52 11.54 -1.14
N THR A 303 -24.66 12.12 -0.30
CA THR A 303 -24.12 13.47 -0.48
C THR A 303 -23.32 13.58 -1.79
N PHE A 304 -22.41 12.64 -2.04
CA PHE A 304 -21.66 12.62 -3.29
C PHE A 304 -22.56 12.38 -4.54
N LEU A 305 -23.52 11.46 -4.42
CA LEU A 305 -24.45 11.16 -5.51
C LEU A 305 -25.33 12.36 -5.87
N LYS A 306 -25.82 13.14 -4.91
CA LYS A 306 -26.57 14.38 -5.15
C LYS A 306 -25.76 15.42 -5.92
N GLU A 307 -24.46 15.41 -5.76
CA GLU A 307 -23.52 16.29 -6.44
C GLU A 307 -23.03 15.77 -7.79
N GLY A 308 -23.62 14.65 -8.26
CA GLY A 308 -23.30 14.03 -9.55
C GLY A 308 -22.02 13.19 -9.57
N ILE A 309 -21.49 12.86 -8.38
CA ILE A 309 -20.28 12.04 -8.24
C ILE A 309 -20.69 10.60 -7.91
N ARG A 310 -20.27 9.64 -8.72
CA ARG A 310 -20.46 8.20 -8.46
C ARG A 310 -19.65 7.82 -7.22
N CYS A 311 -20.34 7.39 -6.18
CA CYS A 311 -19.74 7.09 -4.90
C CYS A 311 -19.99 5.63 -4.50
N TYR A 312 -18.92 4.94 -4.19
CA TYR A 312 -18.91 3.57 -3.68
C TYR A 312 -18.44 3.55 -2.22
N THR A 313 -18.82 2.52 -1.48
CA THR A 313 -18.44 2.36 -0.07
C THR A 313 -17.81 1.00 0.16
N GLY A 314 -16.62 0.97 0.72
CA GLY A 314 -15.90 -0.27 1.01
C GLY A 314 -15.75 -1.17 -0.22
N SER A 315 -16.30 -2.38 -0.12
CA SER A 315 -16.25 -3.41 -1.16
C SER A 315 -17.34 -3.30 -2.23
N ASP A 316 -18.24 -2.32 -2.15
CA ASP A 316 -19.36 -2.18 -3.10
C ASP A 316 -18.94 -1.59 -4.45
N THR A 317 -17.67 -1.38 -4.67
CA THR A 317 -17.16 -0.84 -5.93
C THR A 317 -17.41 -1.85 -7.06
N PRO A 318 -18.16 -1.50 -8.11
CA PRO A 318 -18.42 -2.41 -9.23
C PRO A 318 -17.19 -2.46 -10.14
N PHE A 319 -16.42 -3.46 -10.00
CA PHE A 319 -15.24 -3.72 -10.83
C PHE A 319 -15.49 -4.76 -11.92
#